data_44a1afbbf2d1be6feb1881c6946c0961
#
_entry.id   44a1afbbf2d1be6feb1881c6946c0961
#
_cell.length_a   1.000
_cell.length_b   1.000
_cell.length_c   1.000
_cell.angle_alpha   90.00
_cell.angle_beta   90.00
_cell.angle_gamma   90.00
#
_symmetry.space_group_name_H-M   'P 1'
#
loop_
_entity.id
_entity.type
_entity.pdbx_description
1 polymer ?
#
loop_
_entity_poly.entity_id
_entity_poly.type
_entity_poly.pdbx_seq_one_letter_code
_entity_poly.pdbx_strand_id
1 'polypeptide(L)'
;LHERVRAVRPFGWGVIDVRLDQEDLANAMVRFVTLEGVMPDGTLIRILPSDLENGGFVLPRSIDGSFPPSLDHLDVLVGIPTERPGGPNWVLDEDAGTAPTRYVGMRVGIADLNSGEKREILLARENVRILFSGEDATGFITLKVAELERGAGGKVSIRDSYVPPCVSMSASPWLMRLVRGLLELLSAKRKGLAAQQLAASPASLDQARCSRLHILNAHLPLLSHCSLVGQAHPESLYLMLARLTGELSTVFPSLDPMDLPKYDHFNLYGTFREMDLRIRQALKEEDIRVETIALSLMSECIWQAAVSSE
;
A
#
# COMPACT_ATOMS: atom_id res chain seq x y z
N LEU A 1 -4.59 -25.68 -7.86
CA LEU A 1 -4.23 -24.52 -8.69
C LEU A 1 -3.58 -23.43 -7.82
N HIS A 2 -4.20 -23.06 -6.68
CA HIS A 2 -3.73 -21.99 -5.80
C HIS A 2 -2.32 -22.19 -5.24
N GLU A 3 -1.98 -23.38 -4.77
CA GLU A 3 -0.62 -23.68 -4.28
C GLU A 3 0.45 -23.47 -5.37
N ARG A 4 0.15 -23.79 -6.61
CA ARG A 4 1.09 -23.59 -7.74
C ARG A 4 1.23 -22.10 -8.08
N VAL A 5 0.16 -21.32 -8.00
CA VAL A 5 0.20 -19.88 -8.23
C VAL A 5 1.02 -19.18 -7.12
N ARG A 6 0.86 -19.60 -5.86
CA ARG A 6 1.65 -19.07 -4.72
C ARG A 6 3.15 -19.39 -4.84
N ALA A 7 3.51 -20.54 -5.40
CA ALA A 7 4.92 -20.89 -5.65
C ALA A 7 5.58 -19.93 -6.65
N VAL A 8 4.80 -19.35 -7.58
CA VAL A 8 5.30 -18.40 -8.60
C VAL A 8 5.12 -16.94 -8.19
N ARG A 9 4.07 -16.65 -7.40
CA ARG A 9 3.74 -15.30 -6.88
C ARG A 9 3.43 -15.38 -5.38
N PRO A 10 4.44 -15.40 -4.52
CA PRO A 10 4.26 -15.59 -3.07
C PRO A 10 3.42 -14.49 -2.42
N PHE A 11 3.41 -13.29 -3.00
CA PHE A 11 2.66 -12.13 -2.50
C PHE A 11 1.37 -11.84 -3.30
N GLY A 12 0.84 -12.81 -4.04
CA GLY A 12 -0.39 -12.67 -4.82
C GLY A 12 -1.66 -12.73 -3.97
N TRP A 13 -1.64 -12.23 -2.74
CA TRP A 13 -2.76 -12.17 -1.79
C TRP A 13 -2.76 -10.82 -1.07
N GLY A 14 -3.89 -10.45 -0.51
CA GLY A 14 -4.06 -9.18 0.19
C GLY A 14 -5.25 -8.37 -0.35
N VAL A 15 -5.38 -7.15 0.11
CA VAL A 15 -6.47 -6.25 -0.21
C VAL A 15 -6.34 -5.71 -1.64
N ILE A 16 -7.48 -5.64 -2.36
CA ILE A 16 -7.62 -4.95 -3.64
C ILE A 16 -8.26 -3.58 -3.42
N ASP A 17 -9.38 -3.54 -2.69
CA ASP A 17 -10.06 -2.33 -2.25
C ASP A 17 -10.70 -2.59 -0.88
N VAL A 18 -10.59 -1.62 0.03
CA VAL A 18 -11.24 -1.67 1.35
C VAL A 18 -11.72 -0.29 1.74
N ARG A 19 -13.00 -0.19 2.09
CA ARG A 19 -13.59 1.03 2.62
C ARG A 19 -14.50 0.69 3.79
N LEU A 20 -14.21 1.31 4.92
CA LEU A 20 -15.05 1.27 6.12
C LEU A 20 -16.02 2.45 6.10
N ASP A 21 -17.21 2.22 6.62
CA ASP A 21 -18.20 3.27 6.82
C ASP A 21 -17.73 4.23 7.92
N GLN A 22 -17.62 5.51 7.60
CA GLN A 22 -17.10 6.51 8.52
C GLN A 22 -18.12 6.93 9.60
N GLU A 23 -19.42 6.85 9.29
CA GLU A 23 -20.47 7.17 10.24
C GLU A 23 -20.59 6.06 11.27
N ASP A 24 -20.58 4.80 10.82
CA ASP A 24 -20.57 3.66 11.73
C ASP A 24 -19.31 3.64 12.59
N LEU A 25 -18.16 3.93 12.02
CA LEU A 25 -16.91 3.99 12.76
C LEU A 25 -16.94 5.05 13.86
N ALA A 26 -17.55 6.20 13.60
CA ALA A 26 -17.78 7.24 14.61
C ALA A 26 -18.70 6.78 15.75
N ASN A 27 -19.57 5.80 15.49
CA ASN A 27 -20.46 5.16 16.46
C ASN A 27 -19.90 3.85 17.03
N ALA A 28 -18.58 3.67 16.99
CA ALA A 28 -17.89 2.48 17.49
C ALA A 28 -18.34 1.16 16.82
N MET A 29 -18.71 1.24 15.55
CA MET A 29 -19.09 0.09 14.73
C MET A 29 -18.16 -0.05 13.52
N VAL A 30 -17.74 -1.26 13.20
CA VAL A 30 -17.00 -1.57 11.98
C VAL A 30 -17.97 -2.17 10.96
N ARG A 31 -18.13 -1.47 9.84
CA ARG A 31 -18.88 -1.92 8.67
C ARG A 31 -18.04 -1.72 7.42
N PHE A 32 -18.01 -2.71 6.55
CA PHE A 32 -17.42 -2.56 5.22
C PHE A 32 -18.45 -1.97 4.24
N VAL A 33 -18.07 -0.88 3.58
CA VAL A 33 -18.77 -0.37 2.39
C VAL A 33 -18.29 -1.12 1.15
N THR A 34 -16.99 -1.37 1.07
CA THR A 34 -16.37 -2.19 0.04
C THR A 34 -15.28 -3.04 0.69
N LEU A 35 -15.21 -4.30 0.29
CA LEU A 35 -14.11 -5.19 0.62
C LEU A 35 -13.86 -6.10 -0.58
N GLU A 36 -12.74 -5.91 -1.24
CA GLU A 36 -12.25 -6.82 -2.27
C GLU A 36 -10.83 -7.26 -1.93
N GLY A 37 -10.55 -8.55 -2.09
CA GLY A 37 -9.23 -9.06 -1.80
C GLY A 37 -9.07 -10.55 -2.10
N VAL A 38 -7.84 -10.99 -1.94
CA VAL A 38 -7.42 -12.40 -2.02
C VAL A 38 -6.93 -12.81 -0.65
N MET A 39 -7.58 -13.79 -0.05
CA MET A 39 -7.16 -14.33 1.25
C MET A 39 -5.81 -15.06 1.13
N PRO A 40 -5.08 -15.26 2.24
CA PRO A 40 -3.81 -15.98 2.22
C PRO A 40 -3.88 -17.41 1.64
N ASP A 41 -5.04 -18.06 1.64
CA ASP A 41 -5.26 -19.37 1.00
C ASP A 41 -5.63 -19.28 -0.49
N GLY A 42 -5.78 -18.06 -1.02
CA GLY A 42 -6.17 -17.78 -2.41
C GLY A 42 -7.68 -17.65 -2.62
N THR A 43 -8.49 -17.69 -1.57
CA THR A 43 -9.92 -17.45 -1.66
C THR A 43 -10.18 -15.98 -2.01
N LEU A 44 -10.98 -15.75 -3.03
CA LEU A 44 -11.42 -14.41 -3.40
C LEU A 44 -12.56 -13.97 -2.47
N ILE A 45 -12.45 -12.77 -1.93
CA ILE A 45 -13.52 -12.10 -1.20
C ILE A 45 -13.94 -10.86 -1.95
N ARG A 46 -15.26 -10.65 -2.03
CA ARG A 46 -15.83 -9.48 -2.68
C ARG A 46 -17.13 -9.08 -2.00
N ILE A 47 -17.16 -7.85 -1.51
CA ILE A 47 -18.34 -7.21 -0.93
C ILE A 47 -18.43 -5.83 -1.57
N LEU A 48 -19.52 -5.57 -2.27
CA LEU A 48 -19.77 -4.31 -2.93
C LEU A 48 -21.00 -3.62 -2.31
N PRO A 49 -21.18 -2.30 -2.51
CA PRO A 49 -22.37 -1.59 -2.05
C PRO A 49 -23.68 -2.19 -2.53
N SER A 50 -23.73 -2.73 -3.76
CA SER A 50 -24.89 -3.44 -4.32
C SER A 50 -25.27 -4.71 -3.54
N ASP A 51 -24.29 -5.34 -2.90
CA ASP A 51 -24.53 -6.56 -2.12
C ASP A 51 -25.15 -6.22 -0.77
N LEU A 52 -24.90 -5.00 -0.25
CA LEU A 52 -25.51 -4.51 0.99
C LEU A 52 -27.01 -4.26 0.85
N GLU A 53 -27.48 -3.87 -0.34
CA GLU A 53 -28.90 -3.68 -0.65
C GLU A 53 -29.66 -5.02 -0.62
N ASN A 54 -28.97 -6.13 -0.86
CA ASN A 54 -29.53 -7.48 -0.89
C ASN A 54 -29.34 -8.24 0.43
N GLY A 55 -29.12 -7.55 1.56
CA GLY A 55 -29.06 -8.16 2.88
C GLY A 55 -27.66 -8.36 3.46
N GLY A 56 -26.66 -7.68 2.92
CA GLY A 56 -25.30 -7.53 3.44
C GLY A 56 -24.63 -8.80 4.00
N PHE A 57 -23.55 -9.24 3.39
CA PHE A 57 -22.95 -10.54 3.70
C PHE A 57 -22.03 -10.54 4.92
N VAL A 58 -21.64 -9.37 5.41
CA VAL A 58 -20.82 -9.22 6.62
C VAL A 58 -21.51 -8.28 7.57
N LEU A 59 -21.95 -8.84 8.69
CA LEU A 59 -22.65 -8.06 9.71
C LEU A 59 -21.69 -7.02 10.32
N PRO A 60 -22.15 -5.77 10.49
CA PRO A 60 -21.42 -4.76 11.23
C PRO A 60 -21.11 -5.25 12.63
N ARG A 61 -19.96 -4.84 13.17
CA ARG A 61 -19.50 -5.31 14.46
C ARG A 61 -19.09 -4.17 15.37
N SER A 62 -19.60 -4.14 16.62
CA SER A 62 -19.15 -3.17 17.60
C SER A 62 -17.71 -3.45 18.06
N ILE A 63 -16.95 -2.38 18.27
CA ILE A 63 -15.62 -2.43 18.89
C ILE A 63 -15.67 -2.34 20.41
N ASP A 64 -16.87 -2.17 20.98
CA ASP A 64 -17.04 -2.09 22.44
C ASP A 64 -16.55 -3.38 23.12
N GLY A 65 -15.73 -3.21 24.14
CA GLY A 65 -15.07 -4.32 24.83
C GLY A 65 -13.80 -4.84 24.14
N SER A 66 -13.66 -4.67 22.81
CA SER A 66 -12.46 -5.11 22.07
C SER A 66 -11.38 -4.02 21.96
N PHE A 67 -11.75 -2.76 22.21
CA PHE A 67 -10.82 -1.63 22.15
C PHE A 67 -10.78 -0.85 23.49
N PRO A 68 -10.15 -1.40 24.54
CA PRO A 68 -9.98 -0.69 25.79
C PRO A 68 -9.01 0.51 25.63
N PRO A 69 -9.10 1.54 26.50
CA PRO A 69 -8.24 2.73 26.46
C PRO A 69 -6.74 2.45 26.58
N SER A 70 -6.37 1.27 27.10
CA SER A 70 -4.98 0.82 27.24
C SER A 70 -4.33 0.37 25.93
N LEU A 71 -5.12 0.10 24.88
CA LEU A 71 -4.60 -0.28 23.57
C LEU A 71 -4.33 0.96 22.73
N ASP A 72 -3.14 1.02 22.13
CA ASP A 72 -2.75 2.07 21.19
C ASP A 72 -3.56 2.00 19.89
N HIS A 73 -3.82 0.78 19.41
CA HIS A 73 -4.61 0.52 18.21
C HIS A 73 -5.35 -0.81 18.32
N LEU A 74 -6.39 -0.95 17.51
CA LEU A 74 -7.16 -2.18 17.35
C LEU A 74 -7.02 -2.68 15.91
N ASP A 75 -6.56 -3.92 15.74
CA ASP A 75 -6.50 -4.54 14.42
C ASP A 75 -7.89 -5.00 13.98
N VAL A 76 -8.25 -4.67 12.76
CA VAL A 76 -9.43 -5.19 12.08
C VAL A 76 -8.99 -6.27 11.10
N LEU A 77 -9.44 -7.49 11.35
CA LEU A 77 -9.17 -8.64 10.51
C LEU A 77 -10.46 -9.09 9.81
N VAL A 78 -10.28 -9.56 8.60
CA VAL A 78 -11.28 -10.35 7.90
C VAL A 78 -10.91 -11.81 8.06
N GLY A 79 -11.84 -12.62 8.53
CA GLY A 79 -11.65 -14.05 8.76
C GLY A 79 -12.64 -14.90 7.98
N ILE A 80 -12.15 -16.01 7.42
CA ILE A 80 -12.98 -17.06 6.81
C ILE A 80 -12.65 -18.37 7.52
N PRO A 81 -13.64 -19.13 8.02
CA PRO A 81 -13.39 -20.42 8.66
C PRO A 81 -12.69 -21.39 7.72
N THR A 82 -11.76 -22.17 8.21
CA THR A 82 -11.12 -23.26 7.46
C THR A 82 -12.11 -24.39 7.20
N GLU A 83 -11.91 -25.11 6.09
CA GLU A 83 -12.67 -26.35 5.84
C GLU A 83 -12.36 -27.41 6.90
N ARG A 84 -13.39 -28.14 7.30
CA ARG A 84 -13.29 -29.24 8.27
C ARG A 84 -13.46 -30.57 7.53
N PRO A 85 -12.40 -31.35 7.33
CA PRO A 85 -12.54 -32.69 6.76
C PRO A 85 -13.50 -33.55 7.59
N GLY A 86 -14.54 -34.09 6.93
CA GLY A 86 -15.55 -34.93 7.60
C GLY A 86 -16.55 -34.22 8.48
N GLY A 87 -16.55 -32.90 8.52
CA GLY A 87 -17.52 -32.07 9.25
C GLY A 87 -18.41 -31.23 8.34
N PRO A 88 -19.43 -30.54 8.91
CA PRO A 88 -20.26 -29.62 8.14
C PRO A 88 -19.44 -28.40 7.74
N ASN A 89 -19.36 -28.13 6.44
CA ASN A 89 -18.67 -26.97 5.87
C ASN A 89 -19.62 -25.87 5.39
N TRP A 90 -20.91 -26.09 5.45
CA TRP A 90 -21.92 -25.11 5.10
C TRP A 90 -23.15 -25.18 6.00
N VAL A 91 -23.86 -24.07 6.14
CA VAL A 91 -25.16 -23.92 6.80
C VAL A 91 -26.05 -23.05 5.95
N LEU A 92 -27.37 -23.13 6.15
CA LEU A 92 -28.28 -22.16 5.57
C LEU A 92 -28.10 -20.79 6.23
N ASP A 93 -28.41 -19.71 5.50
CA ASP A 93 -28.25 -18.32 5.98
C ASP A 93 -28.99 -18.05 7.30
N GLU A 94 -30.15 -18.68 7.49
CA GLU A 94 -30.93 -18.63 8.71
C GLU A 94 -30.17 -19.12 9.96
N ASP A 95 -29.21 -20.03 9.76
CA ASP A 95 -28.40 -20.64 10.80
C ASP A 95 -26.96 -20.10 10.84
N ALA A 96 -26.62 -19.09 10.03
CA ALA A 96 -25.25 -18.59 9.84
C ALA A 96 -24.59 -18.08 11.15
N GLY A 97 -25.38 -17.71 12.15
CA GLY A 97 -24.91 -17.26 13.46
C GLY A 97 -24.45 -18.38 14.40
N THR A 98 -24.81 -19.63 14.17
CA THR A 98 -24.69 -20.71 15.16
C THR A 98 -23.41 -21.55 15.01
N ALA A 99 -22.79 -21.62 13.82
CA ALA A 99 -21.60 -22.43 13.61
C ALA A 99 -20.59 -21.74 12.69
N PRO A 100 -19.28 -21.79 12.98
CA PRO A 100 -18.25 -21.27 12.10
C PRO A 100 -18.00 -22.23 10.94
N THR A 101 -18.95 -22.30 9.99
CA THR A 101 -18.80 -23.08 8.76
C THR A 101 -18.17 -22.23 7.68
N ARG A 102 -17.41 -22.87 6.79
CA ARG A 102 -16.71 -22.21 5.67
C ARG A 102 -17.66 -21.44 4.76
N TYR A 103 -18.82 -22.02 4.48
CA TYR A 103 -19.78 -21.49 3.54
C TYR A 103 -21.16 -21.27 4.18
N VAL A 104 -21.85 -20.27 3.66
CA VAL A 104 -23.26 -20.00 3.95
C VAL A 104 -24.06 -20.21 2.68
N GLY A 105 -25.07 -21.08 2.75
CA GLY A 105 -25.97 -21.37 1.65
C GLY A 105 -27.13 -20.38 1.63
N MET A 106 -27.36 -19.72 0.51
CA MET A 106 -28.47 -18.81 0.29
C MET A 106 -29.35 -19.30 -0.88
N ARG A 107 -30.68 -19.20 -0.72
CA ARG A 107 -31.62 -19.52 -1.78
C ARG A 107 -31.80 -18.33 -2.71
N VAL A 108 -31.55 -18.50 -3.99
CA VAL A 108 -31.64 -17.43 -4.99
C VAL A 108 -32.51 -17.88 -6.15
N GLY A 109 -33.52 -17.07 -6.48
CA GLY A 109 -34.33 -17.29 -7.67
C GLY A 109 -33.63 -16.79 -8.92
N ILE A 110 -33.16 -17.70 -9.77
CA ILE A 110 -32.51 -17.39 -11.05
C ILE A 110 -33.47 -17.64 -12.19
N ALA A 111 -33.60 -16.68 -13.09
CA ALA A 111 -34.37 -16.85 -14.31
C ALA A 111 -33.54 -17.67 -15.33
N ASP A 112 -34.16 -18.71 -15.89
CA ASP A 112 -33.61 -19.43 -17.03
C ASP A 112 -33.54 -18.48 -18.23
N LEU A 113 -32.35 -18.33 -18.81
CA LEU A 113 -32.12 -17.38 -19.91
C LEU A 113 -32.87 -17.73 -21.20
N ASN A 114 -33.30 -18.99 -21.36
CA ASN A 114 -34.02 -19.43 -22.55
C ASN A 114 -35.54 -19.38 -22.35
N SER A 115 -36.04 -19.84 -21.19
CA SER A 115 -37.48 -19.93 -20.92
C SER A 115 -38.06 -18.76 -20.14
N GLY A 116 -37.21 -17.98 -19.43
CA GLY A 116 -37.62 -16.93 -18.49
C GLY A 116 -38.20 -17.49 -17.19
N GLU A 117 -38.30 -18.81 -17.04
CA GLU A 117 -38.78 -19.43 -15.81
C GLU A 117 -37.83 -19.19 -14.65
N LYS A 118 -38.35 -18.76 -13.50
CA LYS A 118 -37.58 -18.63 -12.28
C LYS A 118 -37.42 -19.99 -11.62
N ARG A 119 -36.16 -20.37 -11.36
CA ARG A 119 -35.81 -21.57 -10.58
C ARG A 119 -35.09 -21.14 -9.33
N GLU A 120 -35.46 -21.72 -8.22
CA GLU A 120 -34.73 -21.55 -6.97
C GLU A 120 -33.52 -22.48 -6.97
N ILE A 121 -32.35 -21.89 -6.73
CA ILE A 121 -31.10 -22.62 -6.55
C ILE A 121 -30.46 -22.25 -5.22
N LEU A 122 -29.69 -23.16 -4.67
CA LEU A 122 -28.86 -22.91 -3.49
C LEU A 122 -27.47 -22.49 -3.95
N LEU A 123 -27.07 -21.28 -3.58
CA LEU A 123 -25.71 -20.76 -3.80
C LEU A 123 -24.97 -20.78 -2.48
N ALA A 124 -23.71 -21.24 -2.50
CA ALA A 124 -22.80 -21.13 -1.39
C ALA A 124 -21.94 -19.88 -1.55
N ARG A 125 -21.80 -19.13 -0.47
CA ARG A 125 -20.87 -17.98 -0.36
C ARG A 125 -19.93 -18.20 0.81
N GLU A 126 -18.77 -17.56 0.79
CA GLU A 126 -17.81 -17.56 1.90
C GLU A 126 -18.43 -16.90 3.12
N ASN A 127 -18.25 -17.53 4.30
CA ASN A 127 -18.70 -17.00 5.57
C ASN A 127 -17.65 -16.01 6.12
N VAL A 128 -17.62 -14.83 5.51
CA VAL A 128 -16.69 -13.75 5.87
C VAL A 128 -17.13 -13.12 7.20
N ARG A 129 -16.20 -12.97 8.13
CA ARG A 129 -16.42 -12.37 9.45
C ARG A 129 -15.41 -11.29 9.76
N ILE A 130 -15.85 -10.28 10.53
CA ILE A 130 -14.96 -9.29 11.13
C ILE A 130 -14.43 -9.89 12.44
N LEU A 131 -13.12 -9.87 12.62
CA LEU A 131 -12.43 -10.26 13.85
C LEU A 131 -11.56 -9.09 14.33
N PHE A 132 -11.30 -9.04 15.61
CA PHE A 132 -10.41 -8.04 16.21
C PHE A 132 -9.18 -8.70 16.83
N SER A 133 -8.09 -7.93 16.95
CA SER A 133 -6.91 -8.39 17.67
C SER A 133 -7.27 -8.77 19.11
N GLY A 134 -6.66 -9.85 19.61
CA GLY A 134 -6.94 -10.41 20.93
C GLY A 134 -8.07 -11.44 20.97
N GLU A 135 -8.82 -11.63 19.88
CA GLU A 135 -9.82 -12.70 19.79
C GLU A 135 -9.19 -14.02 19.33
N ASP A 136 -9.83 -15.13 19.68
CA ASP A 136 -9.42 -16.44 19.19
C ASP A 136 -9.76 -16.61 17.72
N ALA A 137 -8.75 -16.55 16.89
CA ALA A 137 -8.85 -16.77 15.44
C ALA A 137 -8.49 -18.22 15.03
N THR A 138 -8.43 -19.15 15.99
CA THR A 138 -8.16 -20.56 15.71
C THR A 138 -9.22 -21.13 14.76
N GLY A 139 -8.78 -21.77 13.68
CA GLY A 139 -9.68 -22.28 12.65
C GLY A 139 -10.18 -21.24 11.66
N PHE A 140 -9.58 -20.06 11.64
CA PHE A 140 -9.83 -19.05 10.61
C PHE A 140 -8.58 -18.79 9.78
N ILE A 141 -8.78 -18.50 8.50
CA ILE A 141 -7.82 -17.86 7.65
C ILE A 141 -8.11 -16.37 7.76
N THR A 142 -7.11 -15.58 8.17
CA THR A 142 -7.31 -14.16 8.46
C THR A 142 -6.47 -13.27 7.55
N LEU A 143 -7.01 -12.09 7.25
CA LEU A 143 -6.33 -10.99 6.58
C LEU A 143 -6.57 -9.72 7.39
N LYS A 144 -5.50 -9.10 7.88
CA LYS A 144 -5.59 -7.80 8.55
C LYS A 144 -5.78 -6.71 7.50
N VAL A 145 -6.89 -5.97 7.60
CA VAL A 145 -7.31 -5.00 6.58
C VAL A 145 -7.21 -3.55 7.05
N ALA A 146 -7.21 -3.29 8.36
CA ALA A 146 -7.07 -1.96 8.92
C ALA A 146 -6.51 -2.01 10.35
N GLU A 147 -6.00 -0.88 10.81
CA GLU A 147 -5.80 -0.54 12.21
C GLU A 147 -6.70 0.65 12.56
N LEU A 148 -7.34 0.56 13.72
CA LEU A 148 -8.13 1.67 14.29
C LEU A 148 -7.35 2.31 15.42
N GLU A 149 -7.39 3.64 15.48
CA GLU A 149 -6.77 4.42 16.57
C GLU A 149 -7.79 5.37 17.20
N ARG A 150 -7.54 5.77 18.46
CA ARG A 150 -8.33 6.78 19.13
C ARG A 150 -7.67 8.14 19.00
N GLY A 151 -8.36 9.04 18.34
CA GLY A 151 -7.96 10.44 18.27
C GLY A 151 -8.33 11.24 19.51
N ALA A 152 -8.02 12.54 19.49
CA ALA A 152 -8.43 13.47 20.52
C ALA A 152 -9.96 13.46 20.70
N GLY A 153 -10.42 13.37 21.95
CA GLY A 153 -11.86 13.29 22.27
C GLY A 153 -12.45 11.88 22.15
N GLY A 154 -11.64 10.83 22.00
CA GLY A 154 -12.11 9.44 21.98
C GLY A 154 -12.72 8.97 20.65
N LYS A 155 -12.71 9.83 19.61
CA LYS A 155 -13.19 9.46 18.28
C LYS A 155 -12.28 8.41 17.67
N VAL A 156 -12.89 7.34 17.14
CA VAL A 156 -12.17 6.26 16.46
C VAL A 156 -12.00 6.62 14.99
N SER A 157 -10.81 6.39 14.47
CA SER A 157 -10.45 6.60 13.08
C SER A 157 -9.52 5.50 12.57
N ILE A 158 -9.41 5.37 11.25
CA ILE A 158 -8.43 4.47 10.63
C ILE A 158 -7.03 5.06 10.81
N ARG A 159 -6.09 4.25 11.26
CA ARG A 159 -4.70 4.63 11.45
C ARG A 159 -3.98 4.76 10.10
N ASP A 160 -3.51 5.96 9.81
CA ASP A 160 -2.85 6.30 8.54
C ASP A 160 -1.47 5.63 8.38
N SER A 161 -0.83 5.28 9.52
CA SER A 161 0.48 4.62 9.56
C SER A 161 0.40 3.09 9.45
N TYR A 162 -0.70 2.56 8.96
CA TYR A 162 -0.85 1.15 8.61
C TYR A 162 -1.20 0.99 7.13
N VAL A 163 -0.50 0.09 6.46
CA VAL A 163 -0.80 -0.33 5.09
C VAL A 163 -1.05 -1.84 5.11
N PRO A 164 -2.26 -2.31 4.78
CA PRO A 164 -2.53 -3.74 4.77
C PRO A 164 -1.73 -4.45 3.68
N PRO A 165 -1.43 -5.75 3.85
CA PRO A 165 -1.02 -6.58 2.72
C PRO A 165 -1.99 -6.36 1.57
N CYS A 166 -1.50 -5.97 0.40
CA CYS A 166 -2.36 -5.66 -0.73
C CYS A 166 -1.76 -6.10 -2.07
N VAL A 167 -2.62 -6.43 -3.01
CA VAL A 167 -2.24 -6.78 -4.38
C VAL A 167 -2.31 -5.59 -5.34
N SER A 168 -2.89 -4.48 -4.87
CA SER A 168 -2.98 -3.22 -5.60
C SER A 168 -2.60 -2.04 -4.69
N MET A 169 -1.76 -1.14 -5.19
CA MET A 169 -1.38 0.07 -4.43
C MET A 169 -2.56 0.98 -4.13
N SER A 170 -3.59 0.98 -4.97
CA SER A 170 -4.82 1.78 -4.77
C SER A 170 -5.59 1.40 -3.50
N ALA A 171 -5.36 0.19 -2.96
CA ALA A 171 -5.91 -0.22 -1.68
C ALA A 171 -5.42 0.65 -0.51
N SER A 172 -4.29 1.35 -0.66
CA SER A 172 -3.73 2.21 0.37
C SER A 172 -3.59 3.66 -0.11
N PRO A 173 -4.42 4.59 0.41
CA PRO A 173 -4.25 6.02 0.17
C PRO A 173 -2.85 6.53 0.54
N TRP A 174 -2.22 5.95 1.56
CA TRP A 174 -0.88 6.30 1.99
C TRP A 174 0.17 5.96 0.92
N LEU A 175 0.15 4.74 0.34
CA LEU A 175 1.05 4.37 -0.75
C LEU A 175 0.89 5.30 -1.97
N MET A 176 -0.35 5.64 -2.31
CA MET A 176 -0.64 6.55 -3.41
C MET A 176 -0.11 7.96 -3.14
N ARG A 177 -0.21 8.48 -1.90
CA ARG A 177 0.39 9.75 -1.51
C ARG A 177 1.91 9.72 -1.59
N LEU A 178 2.53 8.63 -1.13
CA LEU A 178 3.99 8.44 -1.20
C LEU A 178 4.50 8.51 -2.64
N VAL A 179 3.88 7.77 -3.56
CA VAL A 179 4.28 7.75 -4.99
C VAL A 179 4.11 9.13 -5.62
N ARG A 180 2.99 9.83 -5.36
CA ARG A 180 2.77 11.20 -5.85
C ARG A 180 3.80 12.17 -5.31
N GLY A 181 4.09 12.11 -4.01
CA GLY A 181 5.09 12.97 -3.38
C GLY A 181 6.51 12.73 -3.90
N LEU A 182 6.89 11.47 -4.18
CA LEU A 182 8.16 11.14 -4.84
C LEU A 182 8.17 11.65 -6.28
N LEU A 183 7.11 11.46 -7.04
CA LEU A 183 7.00 11.95 -8.43
C LEU A 183 7.15 13.47 -8.50
N GLU A 184 6.51 14.22 -7.59
CA GLU A 184 6.63 15.68 -7.50
C GLU A 184 8.05 16.11 -7.16
N LEU A 185 8.68 15.47 -6.15
CA LEU A 185 10.04 15.76 -5.74
C LEU A 185 11.05 15.53 -6.87
N LEU A 186 11.02 14.34 -7.49
CA LEU A 186 11.93 13.99 -8.59
C LEU A 186 11.71 14.87 -9.82
N SER A 187 10.45 15.23 -10.13
CA SER A 187 10.13 16.15 -11.23
C SER A 187 10.67 17.55 -10.99
N ALA A 188 10.57 18.06 -9.76
CA ALA A 188 11.13 19.36 -9.39
C ALA A 188 12.66 19.37 -9.50
N LYS A 189 13.33 18.33 -8.96
CA LYS A 189 14.80 18.17 -9.08
C LYS A 189 15.25 18.07 -10.54
N ARG A 190 14.57 17.28 -11.35
CA ARG A 190 14.85 17.18 -12.80
C ARG A 190 14.74 18.53 -13.50
N LYS A 191 13.68 19.31 -13.21
CA LYS A 191 13.50 20.65 -13.82
C LYS A 191 14.64 21.59 -13.43
N GLY A 192 15.06 21.60 -12.17
CA GLY A 192 16.18 22.40 -11.69
C GLY A 192 17.50 22.05 -12.39
N LEU A 193 17.84 20.76 -12.47
CA LEU A 193 19.05 20.28 -13.14
C LEU A 193 19.04 20.59 -14.65
N ALA A 194 17.90 20.44 -15.31
CA ALA A 194 17.77 20.76 -16.74
C ALA A 194 17.95 22.26 -17.01
N ALA A 195 17.41 23.14 -16.17
CA ALA A 195 17.59 24.59 -16.29
C ALA A 195 19.07 24.98 -16.10
N GLN A 196 19.75 24.40 -15.11
CA GLN A 196 21.17 24.62 -14.90
C GLN A 196 22.02 24.11 -16.08
N GLN A 197 21.66 23.00 -16.71
CA GLN A 197 22.36 22.48 -17.88
C GLN A 197 22.22 23.41 -19.09
N LEU A 198 21.06 24.00 -19.29
CA LEU A 198 20.85 24.98 -20.38
C LEU A 198 21.61 26.28 -20.17
N ALA A 199 21.81 26.69 -18.92
CA ALA A 199 22.55 27.91 -18.56
C ALA A 199 24.08 27.71 -18.57
N ALA A 200 24.56 26.46 -18.54
CA ALA A 200 25.98 26.14 -18.48
C ALA A 200 26.67 26.35 -19.86
N SER A 201 27.92 26.80 -19.84
CA SER A 201 28.72 26.85 -21.07
C SER A 201 29.14 25.44 -21.52
N PRO A 202 29.39 25.20 -22.84
CA PRO A 202 29.82 23.87 -23.31
C PRO A 202 31.09 23.32 -22.64
N ALA A 203 31.94 24.22 -22.15
CA ALA A 203 33.20 23.86 -21.45
C ALA A 203 32.96 23.41 -19.98
N SER A 204 31.79 23.63 -19.40
CA SER A 204 31.43 23.30 -18.02
C SER A 204 30.44 22.14 -17.90
N LEU A 205 30.51 21.17 -18.82
CA LEU A 205 29.69 19.95 -18.74
C LEU A 205 30.07 19.16 -17.48
N ASP A 206 29.23 19.27 -16.47
CA ASP A 206 29.32 18.50 -15.25
C ASP A 206 28.76 17.09 -15.46
N GLN A 207 29.64 16.10 -15.55
CA GLN A 207 29.27 14.70 -15.76
C GLN A 207 28.34 14.19 -14.67
N ALA A 208 28.52 14.61 -13.43
CA ALA A 208 27.67 14.23 -12.32
C ALA A 208 26.23 14.73 -12.52
N ARG A 209 26.07 15.97 -13.04
CA ARG A 209 24.74 16.53 -13.36
C ARG A 209 24.07 15.76 -14.48
N CYS A 210 24.82 15.42 -15.55
CA CYS A 210 24.29 14.60 -16.64
C CYS A 210 23.84 13.22 -16.14
N SER A 211 24.61 12.58 -15.28
CA SER A 211 24.27 11.29 -14.67
C SER A 211 22.98 11.38 -13.83
N ARG A 212 22.84 12.42 -13.00
CA ARG A 212 21.64 12.68 -12.21
C ARG A 212 20.41 12.87 -13.10
N LEU A 213 20.51 13.70 -14.14
CA LEU A 213 19.41 13.89 -15.10
C LEU A 213 19.04 12.59 -15.80
N HIS A 214 20.01 11.77 -16.16
CA HIS A 214 19.77 10.47 -16.79
C HIS A 214 18.96 9.56 -15.85
N ILE A 215 19.38 9.42 -14.60
CA ILE A 215 18.67 8.63 -13.59
C ILE A 215 17.22 9.11 -13.43
N LEU A 216 17.02 10.42 -13.21
CA LEU A 216 15.68 10.97 -13.03
C LEU A 216 14.79 10.76 -14.26
N ASN A 217 15.31 10.98 -15.47
CA ASN A 217 14.57 10.77 -16.71
C ASN A 217 14.20 9.30 -16.95
N ALA A 218 15.01 8.34 -16.48
CA ALA A 218 14.71 6.92 -16.61
C ALA A 218 13.57 6.46 -15.68
N HIS A 219 13.46 7.03 -14.48
CA HIS A 219 12.51 6.57 -13.47
C HIS A 219 11.18 7.36 -13.45
N LEU A 220 11.18 8.64 -13.84
CA LEU A 220 9.98 9.47 -13.81
C LEU A 220 8.79 8.91 -14.61
N PRO A 221 8.95 8.38 -15.84
CA PRO A 221 7.82 7.80 -16.57
C PRO A 221 7.18 6.61 -15.87
N LEU A 222 8.00 5.77 -15.21
CA LEU A 222 7.53 4.59 -14.48
C LEU A 222 6.73 4.99 -13.26
N LEU A 223 7.23 5.94 -12.45
CA LEU A 223 6.52 6.47 -11.29
C LEU A 223 5.25 7.21 -11.68
N SER A 224 5.29 7.95 -12.79
CA SER A 224 4.11 8.62 -13.35
C SER A 224 3.02 7.61 -13.71
N HIS A 225 3.39 6.51 -14.39
CA HIS A 225 2.46 5.44 -14.71
C HIS A 225 1.85 4.81 -13.45
N CYS A 226 2.67 4.45 -12.46
CA CYS A 226 2.19 3.90 -11.19
C CYS A 226 1.23 4.86 -10.45
N SER A 227 1.54 6.16 -10.47
CA SER A 227 0.68 7.18 -9.85
C SER A 227 -0.69 7.33 -10.53
N LEU A 228 -0.75 7.15 -11.83
CA LEU A 228 -1.99 7.28 -12.62
C LEU A 228 -2.87 6.04 -12.54
N VAL A 229 -2.27 4.86 -12.71
CA VAL A 229 -3.02 3.59 -12.79
C VAL A 229 -3.39 3.07 -11.40
N GLY A 230 -2.50 3.21 -10.41
CA GLY A 230 -2.71 2.75 -9.04
C GLY A 230 -2.83 1.22 -8.86
N GLN A 231 -2.96 0.47 -9.94
CA GLN A 231 -3.18 -0.99 -9.91
C GLN A 231 -1.88 -1.81 -9.84
N ALA A 232 -0.72 -1.16 -9.76
CA ALA A 232 0.54 -1.88 -9.62
C ALA A 232 0.59 -2.62 -8.27
N HIS A 233 1.20 -3.82 -8.28
CA HIS A 233 1.47 -4.55 -7.06
C HIS A 233 2.56 -3.83 -6.24
N PRO A 234 2.47 -3.77 -4.89
CA PRO A 234 3.48 -3.12 -4.07
C PRO A 234 4.90 -3.63 -4.29
N GLU A 235 5.09 -4.93 -4.52
CA GLU A 235 6.41 -5.49 -4.84
C GLU A 235 7.01 -4.86 -6.11
N SER A 236 6.19 -4.59 -7.12
CA SER A 236 6.66 -3.92 -8.35
C SER A 236 7.12 -2.50 -8.07
N LEU A 237 6.42 -1.76 -7.20
CA LEU A 237 6.86 -0.45 -6.73
C LEU A 237 8.17 -0.56 -5.94
N TYR A 238 8.29 -1.55 -5.04
CA TYR A 238 9.50 -1.79 -4.28
C TYR A 238 10.71 -2.01 -5.21
N LEU A 239 10.60 -2.89 -6.20
CA LEU A 239 11.66 -3.17 -7.16
C LEU A 239 12.07 -1.92 -7.96
N MET A 240 11.09 -1.10 -8.34
CA MET A 240 11.34 0.17 -9.02
C MET A 240 12.09 1.17 -8.15
N LEU A 241 11.69 1.32 -6.88
CA LEU A 241 12.37 2.21 -5.93
C LEU A 241 13.74 1.68 -5.53
N ALA A 242 13.91 0.37 -5.38
CA ALA A 242 15.21 -0.26 -5.12
C ALA A 242 16.19 0.00 -6.26
N ARG A 243 15.73 -0.13 -7.51
CA ARG A 243 16.52 0.21 -8.69
C ARG A 243 16.90 1.70 -8.72
N LEU A 244 15.92 2.59 -8.50
CA LEU A 244 16.17 4.03 -8.40
C LEU A 244 17.24 4.34 -7.35
N THR A 245 17.14 3.74 -6.16
CA THR A 245 18.09 3.93 -5.06
C THR A 245 19.48 3.41 -5.43
N GLY A 246 19.56 2.24 -6.08
CA GLY A 246 20.84 1.70 -6.58
C GLY A 246 21.50 2.60 -7.62
N GLU A 247 20.73 3.19 -8.54
CA GLU A 247 21.27 4.15 -9.51
C GLU A 247 21.66 5.48 -8.83
N LEU A 248 20.87 5.97 -7.86
CA LEU A 248 21.20 7.17 -7.08
C LEU A 248 22.49 7.01 -6.26
N SER A 249 22.80 5.82 -5.75
CA SER A 249 24.04 5.58 -4.98
C SER A 249 25.32 5.84 -5.78
N THR A 250 25.26 5.82 -7.10
CA THR A 250 26.41 6.16 -7.96
C THR A 250 26.76 7.65 -7.91
N VAL A 251 25.82 8.50 -7.53
CA VAL A 251 25.99 9.96 -7.47
C VAL A 251 25.84 10.54 -6.06
N PHE A 252 25.38 9.73 -5.11
CA PHE A 252 25.25 10.05 -3.69
C PHE A 252 25.94 8.98 -2.84
N PRO A 253 27.23 9.15 -2.50
CA PRO A 253 28.01 8.14 -1.79
C PRO A 253 27.51 7.77 -0.38
N SER A 254 26.70 8.63 0.24
CA SER A 254 26.06 8.37 1.53
C SER A 254 24.96 7.30 1.45
N LEU A 255 24.51 6.97 0.25
CA LEU A 255 23.45 6.00 0.01
C LEU A 255 24.04 4.64 -0.35
N ASP A 256 24.01 3.69 0.58
CA ASP A 256 24.41 2.31 0.30
C ASP A 256 23.19 1.52 -0.23
N PRO A 257 23.25 1.00 -1.46
CA PRO A 257 22.14 0.20 -2.01
C PRO A 257 21.94 -1.14 -1.28
N MET A 258 22.93 -1.62 -0.52
CA MET A 258 22.81 -2.86 0.25
C MET A 258 22.08 -2.66 1.58
N ASP A 259 21.97 -1.42 2.05
CA ASP A 259 21.25 -1.08 3.28
C ASP A 259 19.74 -0.93 3.09
N LEU A 260 19.22 -1.17 1.89
CA LEU A 260 17.78 -1.06 1.64
C LEU A 260 16.98 -2.04 2.49
N PRO A 261 15.81 -1.62 3.01
CA PRO A 261 14.90 -2.54 3.69
C PRO A 261 14.49 -3.66 2.73
N LYS A 262 14.41 -4.88 3.25
CA LYS A 262 13.84 -5.99 2.47
C LYS A 262 12.34 -5.77 2.28
N TYR A 263 11.82 -6.24 1.15
CA TYR A 263 10.38 -6.24 0.94
C TYR A 263 9.70 -7.12 1.99
N ASP A 264 8.78 -6.53 2.74
CA ASP A 264 7.95 -7.23 3.70
C ASP A 264 6.49 -6.97 3.38
N HIS A 265 5.80 -8.01 2.88
CA HIS A 265 4.40 -7.92 2.49
C HIS A 265 3.46 -7.73 3.68
N PHE A 266 3.89 -8.11 4.88
CA PHE A 266 3.15 -7.91 6.12
C PHE A 266 3.39 -6.52 6.75
N ASN A 267 4.48 -5.84 6.34
CA ASN A 267 4.84 -4.51 6.85
C ASN A 267 5.18 -3.55 5.70
N LEU A 268 4.20 -3.31 4.84
CA LEU A 268 4.38 -2.42 3.69
C LEU A 268 4.65 -0.97 4.11
N TYR A 269 4.00 -0.50 5.19
CA TYR A 269 4.25 0.85 5.71
C TYR A 269 5.72 1.05 6.10
N GLY A 270 6.28 0.14 6.91
CA GLY A 270 7.68 0.21 7.34
C GLY A 270 8.65 0.16 6.16
N THR A 271 8.43 -0.79 5.23
CA THR A 271 9.24 -0.96 4.02
C THR A 271 9.29 0.33 3.19
N PHE A 272 8.15 0.89 2.83
CA PHE A 272 8.10 2.05 1.92
C PHE A 272 8.45 3.36 2.60
N ARG A 273 8.13 3.51 3.90
CA ARG A 273 8.57 4.67 4.69
C ARG A 273 10.10 4.78 4.73
N GLU A 274 10.78 3.67 4.99
CA GLU A 274 12.24 3.64 5.06
C GLU A 274 12.86 3.95 3.69
N MET A 275 12.32 3.39 2.61
CA MET A 275 12.77 3.71 1.25
C MET A 275 12.58 5.19 0.91
N ASP A 276 11.41 5.75 1.21
CA ASP A 276 11.12 7.18 0.97
C ASP A 276 12.09 8.09 1.74
N LEU A 277 12.35 7.77 3.01
CA LEU A 277 13.29 8.53 3.84
C LEU A 277 14.69 8.55 3.23
N ARG A 278 15.23 7.40 2.79
CA ARG A 278 16.56 7.29 2.20
C ARG A 278 16.66 8.04 0.87
N ILE A 279 15.68 7.91 0.00
CA ILE A 279 15.65 8.64 -1.27
C ILE A 279 15.61 10.15 -1.03
N ARG A 280 14.75 10.62 -0.10
CA ARG A 280 14.64 12.05 0.23
C ARG A 280 15.92 12.59 0.87
N GLN A 281 16.56 11.81 1.73
CA GLN A 281 17.82 12.20 2.36
C GLN A 281 18.92 12.37 1.32
N ALA A 282 19.12 11.39 0.43
CA ALA A 282 20.08 11.49 -0.65
C ALA A 282 19.85 12.74 -1.54
N LEU A 283 18.59 13.01 -1.90
CA LEU A 283 18.26 14.16 -2.72
C LEU A 283 18.42 15.51 -2.00
N LYS A 284 18.41 15.56 -0.65
CA LYS A 284 18.69 16.78 0.12
C LYS A 284 20.16 17.14 0.14
N GLU A 285 21.05 16.16 0.17
CA GLU A 285 22.50 16.39 0.17
C GLU A 285 22.98 17.11 -1.10
N GLU A 286 22.16 17.12 -2.16
CA GLU A 286 22.43 17.84 -3.40
C GLU A 286 22.39 19.38 -3.24
N ASP A 287 21.68 19.88 -2.24
CA ASP A 287 21.49 21.32 -2.03
C ASP A 287 22.72 22.00 -1.38
N ILE A 288 23.84 21.29 -1.17
CA ILE A 288 25.12 21.88 -0.80
C ILE A 288 25.59 22.74 -1.97
N ARG A 289 25.47 24.06 -1.80
CA ARG A 289 25.91 25.05 -2.79
C ARG A 289 27.41 24.91 -3.02
N VAL A 290 27.79 24.46 -4.20
CA VAL A 290 29.15 24.62 -4.70
C VAL A 290 29.28 26.07 -5.13
N GLU A 291 29.89 26.91 -4.28
CA GLU A 291 30.24 28.26 -4.69
C GLU A 291 31.41 28.20 -5.64
N THR A 292 31.23 28.74 -6.83
CA THR A 292 32.30 28.90 -7.79
C THR A 292 33.12 30.14 -7.38
N ILE A 293 34.25 29.95 -6.81
CA ILE A 293 35.15 31.06 -6.46
C ILE A 293 35.93 31.44 -7.71
N ALA A 294 35.72 32.66 -8.22
CA ALA A 294 36.50 33.18 -9.32
C ALA A 294 37.92 33.52 -8.85
N LEU A 295 38.88 32.87 -9.46
CA LEU A 295 40.29 33.17 -9.24
C LEU A 295 40.70 34.33 -10.13
N SER A 296 41.30 35.38 -9.56
CA SER A 296 41.95 36.47 -10.30
C SER A 296 43.46 36.25 -10.37
N LEU A 297 44.03 36.42 -11.56
CA LEU A 297 45.46 36.33 -11.80
C LEU A 297 46.13 37.61 -11.22
N MET A 298 46.97 37.45 -10.24
CA MET A 298 47.69 38.58 -9.59
C MET A 298 49.11 38.80 -10.18
N SER A 299 49.79 37.74 -10.60
CA SER A 299 51.04 37.77 -11.30
C SER A 299 51.30 36.45 -12.04
N GLU A 300 52.39 36.33 -12.77
CA GLU A 300 52.74 35.06 -13.44
C GLU A 300 52.63 33.87 -12.45
N CYS A 301 51.67 32.95 -12.72
CA CYS A 301 51.42 31.76 -11.92
C CYS A 301 50.81 31.95 -10.53
N ILE A 302 50.38 33.14 -10.12
CA ILE A 302 49.72 33.38 -8.82
C ILE A 302 48.28 33.78 -9.04
N TRP A 303 47.34 32.93 -8.54
CA TRP A 303 45.92 33.14 -8.58
C TRP A 303 45.40 33.39 -7.16
N GLN A 304 44.54 34.38 -6.98
CA GLN A 304 43.94 34.72 -5.69
C GLN A 304 42.44 34.72 -5.77
N ALA A 305 41.80 34.20 -4.73
CA ALA A 305 40.38 34.28 -4.53
C ALA A 305 40.06 34.89 -3.17
N ALA A 306 39.03 35.70 -3.11
CA ALA A 306 38.47 36.17 -1.82
C ALA A 306 37.44 35.11 -1.36
N VAL A 307 37.69 34.48 -0.22
CA VAL A 307 36.71 33.60 0.42
C VAL A 307 36.06 34.39 1.52
N SER A 308 34.76 34.69 1.35
CA SER A 308 33.93 35.27 2.48
C SER A 308 33.55 34.10 3.39
N SER A 309 34.02 34.09 4.62
CA SER A 309 33.47 33.24 5.68
C SER A 309 32.23 33.91 6.23
N GLU A 310 31.03 33.35 5.94
CA GLU A 310 29.86 33.55 6.77
C GLU A 310 29.78 32.50 7.88
#